data_d4cba2065edcd79361bc44a51ad0502f
#
_entry.id   d4cba2065edcd79361bc44a51ad0502f
#
_cell.length_a   1.000
_cell.length_b   1.000
_cell.length_c   1.000
_cell.angle_alpha   90.00
_cell.angle_beta   90.00
_cell.angle_gamma   90.00
#
_symmetry.space_group_name_H-M   'P 1'
#
loop_
_entity.id
_entity.type
_entity.pdbx_description
1 polymer ?
#
loop_
_entity_poly.entity_id
_entity_poly.type
_entity_poly.pdbx_seq_one_letter_code
_entity_poly.pdbx_strand_id
1 'polypeptide(L)'
;MKDAQLGALDTVRCANFLNNDLPDGCADLIVADPPYFEVKGDSDFQWPTFDAYLSDVERWAAECARLLAPTGNLIWWGSAARIAYSQIILDRHFSLLANCAWYKKDGVHNKQTPQSLRTFRCGTERFLHYESHDAPQCSFSQPNAAYFYEPFEPLRLWLRHEIDSLGGAQRVAAALHITDRAVCHWTCRSQWTFPKAPRVNQLLELYPRPSRAEKAAEFEAKRVEFEEKTHNYRAEAQRDHDNRLRPFNGELYNFRDIITASQEAHITKLYDFPTKKPPTLTRQLIETCSRPGALVVVPFAGSGTECEAAKVSGRRFIAFDTDPRAAAMAQARADAANYEPTLPL
;
A
#
# COMPACT_ATOMS: atom_id res chain seq x y z
N MET A 1 -10.57 13.42 -24.32
CA MET A 1 -9.94 12.62 -25.40
C MET A 1 -9.52 11.22 -24.95
N LYS A 2 -9.18 10.97 -23.65
CA LYS A 2 -8.87 9.60 -23.14
C LYS A 2 -10.05 8.63 -23.28
N ASP A 3 -11.27 9.05 -22.97
CA ASP A 3 -12.45 8.15 -22.95
C ASP A 3 -12.84 7.58 -24.31
N ALA A 4 -12.57 8.30 -25.41
CA ALA A 4 -12.91 7.84 -26.75
C ALA A 4 -12.09 6.64 -27.24
N GLN A 5 -10.94 6.35 -26.61
CA GLN A 5 -10.04 5.25 -26.95
C GLN A 5 -10.26 4.01 -26.07
N LEU A 6 -11.00 4.13 -24.96
CA LEU A 6 -11.22 3.05 -24.01
C LEU A 6 -12.31 2.05 -24.41
N GLY A 7 -13.16 2.42 -25.36
CA GLY A 7 -14.37 1.67 -25.69
C GLY A 7 -15.43 1.75 -24.60
N ALA A 8 -16.30 0.75 -24.49
CA ALA A 8 -17.34 0.74 -23.48
C ALA A 8 -16.77 0.54 -22.07
N LEU A 9 -17.05 1.48 -21.19
CA LEU A 9 -16.72 1.39 -19.76
C LEU A 9 -17.79 0.58 -19.01
N ASP A 10 -17.42 0.12 -17.82
CA ASP A 10 -18.25 -0.73 -16.94
C ASP A 10 -18.63 -2.06 -17.62
N THR A 11 -17.67 -2.62 -18.34
CA THR A 11 -17.84 -3.85 -19.12
C THR A 11 -16.84 -4.93 -18.74
N VAL A 12 -17.32 -6.17 -18.76
CA VAL A 12 -16.48 -7.37 -18.66
C VAL A 12 -16.32 -7.96 -20.04
N ARG A 13 -15.09 -8.02 -20.53
CA ARG A 13 -14.75 -8.59 -21.84
C ARG A 13 -14.41 -10.07 -21.69
N CYS A 14 -15.15 -10.93 -22.40
CA CYS A 14 -14.82 -12.36 -22.47
C CYS A 14 -13.60 -12.54 -23.39
N ALA A 15 -12.41 -12.28 -22.87
CA ALA A 15 -11.16 -12.28 -23.63
C ALA A 15 -9.95 -12.48 -22.72
N ASN A 16 -8.84 -12.93 -23.31
CA ASN A 16 -7.56 -12.94 -22.61
C ASN A 16 -7.06 -11.51 -22.40
N PHE A 17 -6.76 -11.16 -21.15
CA PHE A 17 -6.23 -9.86 -20.76
C PHE A 17 -5.00 -9.44 -21.59
N LEU A 18 -4.12 -10.37 -21.94
CA LEU A 18 -2.93 -10.09 -22.76
C LEU A 18 -3.24 -9.64 -24.20
N ASN A 19 -4.48 -9.84 -24.66
CA ASN A 19 -4.91 -9.46 -26.01
C ASN A 19 -5.80 -8.22 -26.01
N ASN A 20 -5.70 -7.36 -24.99
CA ASN A 20 -6.48 -6.13 -24.91
C ASN A 20 -5.96 -5.03 -25.83
N ASP A 21 -6.82 -4.07 -26.13
CA ASP A 21 -6.56 -2.91 -26.98
C ASP A 21 -6.52 -1.59 -26.18
N LEU A 22 -6.38 -1.67 -24.86
CA LEU A 22 -6.37 -0.50 -24.01
C LEU A 22 -5.09 0.32 -24.21
N PRO A 23 -5.19 1.67 -24.19
CA PRO A 23 -4.04 2.53 -24.35
C PRO A 23 -3.08 2.47 -23.15
N ASP A 24 -1.81 2.75 -23.40
CA ASP A 24 -0.78 2.84 -22.36
C ASP A 24 -1.15 3.88 -21.29
N GLY A 25 -0.88 3.56 -20.03
CA GLY A 25 -1.07 4.47 -18.92
C GLY A 25 -2.54 4.88 -18.70
N CYS A 26 -3.50 4.07 -19.11
CA CYS A 26 -4.92 4.40 -18.97
C CYS A 26 -5.49 4.09 -17.58
N ALA A 27 -4.95 3.10 -16.89
CA ALA A 27 -5.49 2.59 -15.63
C ALA A 27 -5.04 3.43 -14.43
N ASP A 28 -5.98 3.97 -13.67
CA ASP A 28 -5.70 4.65 -12.39
C ASP A 28 -5.49 3.64 -11.26
N LEU A 29 -6.11 2.47 -11.36
CA LEU A 29 -5.95 1.34 -10.45
C LEU A 29 -6.04 0.04 -11.25
N ILE A 30 -5.14 -0.89 -10.97
CA ILE A 30 -5.26 -2.28 -11.44
C ILE A 30 -5.46 -3.17 -10.21
N VAL A 31 -6.49 -4.02 -10.24
CA VAL A 31 -6.72 -5.05 -9.23
C VAL A 31 -6.62 -6.41 -9.90
N ALA A 32 -5.48 -7.07 -9.72
CA ALA A 32 -5.17 -8.36 -10.32
C ALA A 32 -5.27 -9.49 -9.28
N ASP A 33 -6.18 -10.42 -9.49
CA ASP A 33 -6.31 -11.67 -8.73
C ASP A 33 -6.14 -12.85 -9.70
N PRO A 34 -4.89 -13.09 -10.15
CA PRO A 34 -4.63 -14.15 -11.13
C PRO A 34 -4.95 -15.52 -10.54
N PRO A 35 -5.18 -16.55 -11.38
CA PRO A 35 -5.22 -17.93 -10.91
C PRO A 35 -3.94 -18.27 -10.16
N TYR A 36 -4.06 -19.07 -9.08
CA TYR A 36 -2.91 -19.47 -8.26
C TYR A 36 -2.43 -20.86 -8.67
N PHE A 37 -1.14 -21.08 -8.74
CA PHE A 37 -0.61 -22.37 -9.12
C PHE A 37 -0.97 -23.46 -8.10
N GLU A 38 -1.73 -24.49 -8.50
CA GLU A 38 -2.09 -25.69 -7.72
C GLU A 38 -2.72 -25.38 -6.35
N VAL A 39 -3.68 -24.45 -6.30
CA VAL A 39 -4.35 -24.11 -5.04
C VAL A 39 -5.79 -24.58 -5.00
N LYS A 40 -6.63 -24.14 -5.95
CA LYS A 40 -8.07 -24.48 -5.93
C LYS A 40 -8.76 -24.21 -7.28
N GLY A 41 -9.57 -25.16 -7.71
CA GLY A 41 -10.33 -25.06 -8.96
C GLY A 41 -9.49 -25.37 -10.20
N ASP A 42 -10.15 -25.58 -11.33
CA ASP A 42 -9.50 -26.03 -12.57
C ASP A 42 -8.54 -24.98 -13.15
N SER A 43 -8.85 -23.69 -12.93
CA SER A 43 -8.01 -22.58 -13.36
C SER A 43 -6.61 -22.57 -12.75
N ASP A 44 -6.46 -23.13 -11.53
CA ASP A 44 -5.19 -23.18 -10.81
C ASP A 44 -4.31 -24.36 -11.22
N PHE A 45 -4.85 -25.32 -11.99
CA PHE A 45 -4.16 -26.55 -12.42
C PHE A 45 -3.85 -26.60 -13.93
N GLN A 46 -3.90 -25.47 -14.61
CA GLN A 46 -3.70 -25.40 -16.07
C GLN A 46 -2.23 -25.42 -16.51
N TRP A 47 -1.26 -25.18 -15.62
CA TRP A 47 0.15 -25.15 -15.96
C TRP A 47 0.85 -26.49 -15.69
N PRO A 48 1.66 -26.98 -16.64
CA PRO A 48 2.39 -28.23 -16.45
C PRO A 48 3.54 -28.12 -15.45
N THR A 49 4.07 -26.92 -15.24
CA THR A 49 5.18 -26.64 -14.34
C THR A 49 5.02 -25.28 -13.66
N PHE A 50 5.69 -25.11 -12.53
CA PHE A 50 5.71 -23.82 -11.85
C PHE A 50 6.40 -22.72 -12.67
N ASP A 51 7.44 -23.06 -13.44
CA ASP A 51 8.13 -22.10 -14.31
C ASP A 51 7.23 -21.61 -15.46
N ALA A 52 6.36 -22.48 -15.98
CA ALA A 52 5.34 -22.07 -16.96
C ALA A 52 4.35 -21.07 -16.36
N TYR A 53 3.93 -21.30 -15.13
CA TYR A 53 3.11 -20.32 -14.39
C TYR A 53 3.84 -18.99 -14.19
N LEU A 54 5.11 -19.01 -13.76
CA LEU A 54 5.89 -17.79 -13.57
C LEU A 54 6.11 -17.02 -14.87
N SER A 55 6.19 -17.72 -16.00
CA SER A 55 6.27 -17.08 -17.32
C SER A 55 4.99 -16.30 -17.65
N ASP A 56 3.82 -16.79 -17.26
CA ASP A 56 2.57 -16.05 -17.42
C ASP A 56 2.47 -14.90 -16.42
N VAL A 57 2.95 -15.07 -15.18
CA VAL A 57 3.06 -13.97 -14.22
C VAL A 57 3.90 -12.81 -14.78
N GLU A 58 5.03 -13.11 -15.43
CA GLU A 58 5.89 -12.09 -16.09
C GLU A 58 5.13 -11.35 -17.20
N ARG A 59 4.38 -12.07 -18.03
CA ARG A 59 3.60 -11.47 -19.12
C ARG A 59 2.48 -10.57 -18.59
N TRP A 60 1.76 -11.02 -17.56
CA TRP A 60 0.72 -10.23 -16.91
C TRP A 60 1.28 -9.00 -16.22
N ALA A 61 2.43 -9.14 -15.54
CA ALA A 61 3.10 -8.02 -14.88
C ALA A 61 3.52 -6.94 -15.90
N ALA A 62 4.13 -7.35 -17.02
CA ALA A 62 4.53 -6.44 -18.10
C ALA A 62 3.32 -5.70 -18.69
N GLU A 63 2.21 -6.40 -18.90
CA GLU A 63 0.98 -5.80 -19.43
C GLU A 63 0.33 -4.84 -18.41
N CYS A 64 0.29 -5.21 -17.12
CA CYS A 64 -0.13 -4.30 -16.07
C CYS A 64 0.75 -3.04 -16.02
N ALA A 65 2.07 -3.18 -16.21
CA ALA A 65 2.98 -2.04 -16.22
C ALA A 65 2.72 -1.10 -17.41
N ARG A 66 2.42 -1.66 -18.60
CA ARG A 66 2.03 -0.86 -19.77
C ARG A 66 0.75 -0.05 -19.52
N LEU A 67 -0.24 -0.67 -18.88
CA LEU A 67 -1.54 -0.06 -18.65
C LEU A 67 -1.59 0.91 -17.46
N LEU A 68 -0.73 0.73 -16.46
CA LEU A 68 -0.78 1.54 -15.25
C LEU A 68 -0.36 2.98 -15.53
N ALA A 69 -1.21 3.94 -15.14
CA ALA A 69 -0.84 5.34 -15.18
C ALA A 69 0.35 5.62 -14.25
N PRO A 70 1.21 6.62 -14.54
CA PRO A 70 2.33 6.98 -13.65
C PRO A 70 1.90 7.27 -12.21
N THR A 71 0.68 7.76 -12.01
CA THR A 71 0.08 8.03 -10.68
C THR A 71 -0.85 6.91 -10.20
N GLY A 72 -0.90 5.79 -10.92
CA GLY A 72 -1.79 4.66 -10.61
C GLY A 72 -1.25 3.74 -9.52
N ASN A 73 -2.14 2.89 -9.02
CA ASN A 73 -1.81 1.84 -8.06
C ASN A 73 -2.09 0.46 -8.66
N LEU A 74 -1.29 -0.54 -8.29
CA LEU A 74 -1.52 -1.95 -8.58
C LEU A 74 -1.73 -2.71 -7.26
N ILE A 75 -2.82 -3.45 -7.17
CA ILE A 75 -3.05 -4.47 -6.14
C ILE A 75 -2.94 -5.84 -6.81
N TRP A 76 -1.99 -6.65 -6.33
CA TRP A 76 -1.75 -8.00 -6.86
C TRP A 76 -1.97 -9.04 -5.78
N TRP A 77 -2.96 -9.91 -5.97
CA TRP A 77 -3.27 -10.98 -5.04
C TRP A 77 -2.43 -12.24 -5.29
N GLY A 78 -2.25 -13.03 -4.24
CA GLY A 78 -1.58 -14.31 -4.35
C GLY A 78 -1.68 -15.16 -3.08
N SER A 79 -1.42 -16.46 -3.24
CA SER A 79 -1.39 -17.38 -2.11
C SER A 79 -0.22 -17.07 -1.18
N ALA A 80 -0.44 -17.20 0.14
CA ALA A 80 0.61 -16.96 1.13
C ALA A 80 1.87 -17.80 0.91
N ALA A 81 1.73 -18.98 0.31
CA ALA A 81 2.84 -19.90 0.05
C ALA A 81 3.72 -19.49 -1.14
N ARG A 82 3.15 -18.77 -2.12
CA ARG A 82 3.84 -18.56 -3.42
C ARG A 82 3.95 -17.10 -3.84
N ILE A 83 3.32 -16.16 -3.15
CA ILE A 83 3.32 -14.74 -3.50
C ILE A 83 4.74 -14.14 -3.64
N ALA A 84 5.71 -14.66 -2.87
CA ALA A 84 7.10 -14.20 -2.93
C ALA A 84 7.73 -14.37 -4.33
N TYR A 85 7.36 -15.40 -5.07
CA TYR A 85 7.85 -15.61 -6.44
C TYR A 85 7.24 -14.58 -7.40
N SER A 86 5.94 -14.28 -7.25
CA SER A 86 5.30 -13.20 -8.01
C SER A 86 5.90 -11.85 -7.65
N GLN A 87 6.23 -11.61 -6.38
CA GLN A 87 6.86 -10.37 -5.93
C GLN A 87 8.20 -10.14 -6.63
N ILE A 88 9.08 -11.15 -6.71
CA ILE A 88 10.38 -11.04 -7.40
C ILE A 88 10.21 -10.62 -8.87
N ILE A 89 9.14 -11.09 -9.51
CA ILE A 89 8.82 -10.72 -10.90
C ILE A 89 8.30 -9.29 -10.94
N LEU A 90 7.31 -8.97 -10.13
CA LEU A 90 6.67 -7.66 -10.09
C LEU A 90 7.64 -6.53 -9.72
N ASP A 91 8.62 -6.79 -8.85
CA ASP A 91 9.66 -5.82 -8.45
C ASP A 91 10.54 -5.36 -9.63
N ARG A 92 10.51 -6.06 -10.78
CA ARG A 92 11.18 -5.64 -12.02
C ARG A 92 10.39 -4.57 -12.78
N HIS A 93 9.09 -4.50 -12.56
CA HIS A 93 8.14 -3.64 -13.28
C HIS A 93 7.59 -2.50 -12.44
N PHE A 94 7.60 -2.65 -11.10
CA PHE A 94 6.93 -1.76 -10.17
C PHE A 94 7.74 -1.53 -8.90
N SER A 95 7.45 -0.44 -8.20
CA SER A 95 7.98 -0.14 -6.87
C SER A 95 7.02 -0.65 -5.80
N LEU A 96 7.47 -1.58 -4.95
CA LEU A 96 6.67 -2.14 -3.88
C LEU A 96 6.41 -1.08 -2.79
N LEU A 97 5.14 -0.88 -2.46
CA LEU A 97 4.70 -0.02 -1.37
C LEU A 97 4.42 -0.82 -0.10
N ALA A 98 3.71 -1.95 -0.23
CA ALA A 98 3.38 -2.80 0.90
C ALA A 98 3.16 -4.26 0.49
N ASN A 99 3.53 -5.20 1.36
CA ASN A 99 3.16 -6.62 1.29
C ASN A 99 2.17 -6.87 2.42
N CYS A 100 0.88 -6.98 2.08
CA CYS A 100 -0.22 -7.04 3.01
C CYS A 100 -0.76 -8.45 3.18
N ALA A 101 -1.31 -8.73 4.36
CA ALA A 101 -2.00 -9.97 4.68
C ALA A 101 -3.49 -9.73 4.93
N TRP A 102 -4.34 -10.43 4.19
CA TRP A 102 -5.73 -10.58 4.59
C TRP A 102 -5.85 -11.76 5.54
N TYR A 103 -6.19 -11.49 6.80
CA TYR A 103 -6.52 -12.51 7.80
C TYR A 103 -7.99 -12.89 7.71
N LYS A 104 -8.24 -14.19 7.44
CA LYS A 104 -9.57 -14.79 7.29
C LYS A 104 -10.13 -15.14 8.66
N LYS A 105 -10.84 -14.21 9.28
CA LYS A 105 -11.31 -14.31 10.67
C LYS A 105 -12.09 -15.61 10.96
N ASP A 106 -12.93 -16.05 10.01
CA ASP A 106 -13.85 -17.18 10.21
C ASP A 106 -13.39 -18.45 9.48
N GLY A 107 -12.18 -18.43 8.91
CA GLY A 107 -11.69 -19.48 8.03
C GLY A 107 -10.73 -20.45 8.68
N VAL A 108 -11.21 -21.51 9.31
CA VAL A 108 -10.37 -22.69 9.61
C VAL A 108 -10.45 -23.64 8.42
N HIS A 109 -9.50 -23.56 7.50
CA HIS A 109 -9.63 -24.21 6.19
C HIS A 109 -8.94 -25.55 6.05
N ASN A 110 -8.46 -26.15 7.14
CA ASN A 110 -7.87 -27.48 7.07
C ASN A 110 -8.76 -28.48 7.78
N LYS A 111 -9.29 -29.44 7.01
CA LYS A 111 -9.90 -30.66 7.53
C LYS A 111 -8.91 -31.56 8.30
N GLN A 112 -7.69 -31.07 8.54
CA GLN A 112 -6.65 -31.77 9.27
C GLN A 112 -6.95 -31.76 10.76
N THR A 113 -6.85 -32.91 11.38
CA THR A 113 -6.90 -33.06 12.85
C THR A 113 -5.60 -32.49 13.45
N PRO A 114 -5.60 -32.05 14.72
CA PRO A 114 -4.36 -31.61 15.36
C PRO A 114 -3.22 -32.62 15.26
N GLN A 115 -3.53 -33.90 15.29
CA GLN A 115 -2.57 -35.02 15.21
C GLN A 115 -1.94 -35.18 13.82
N SER A 116 -2.66 -34.77 12.77
CA SER A 116 -2.18 -34.85 11.38
C SER A 116 -1.45 -33.61 10.91
N LEU A 117 -1.42 -32.53 11.71
CA LEU A 117 -0.73 -31.29 11.35
C LEU A 117 0.79 -31.49 11.28
N ARG A 118 1.39 -30.98 10.21
CA ARG A 118 2.84 -30.93 9.98
C ARG A 118 3.36 -29.50 9.78
N THR A 119 2.44 -28.50 9.75
CA THR A 119 2.75 -27.09 9.55
C THR A 119 1.68 -26.22 10.21
N PHE A 120 1.94 -24.93 10.29
CA PHE A 120 0.93 -23.95 10.71
C PHE A 120 -0.25 -23.91 9.72
N ARG A 121 -1.46 -23.78 10.24
CA ARG A 121 -2.66 -23.62 9.41
C ARG A 121 -2.60 -22.28 8.68
N CYS A 122 -2.81 -22.30 7.36
CA CYS A 122 -2.86 -21.07 6.58
C CYS A 122 -4.21 -20.36 6.82
N GLY A 123 -4.17 -19.27 7.55
CA GLY A 123 -5.34 -18.41 7.81
C GLY A 123 -5.31 -17.11 7.03
N THR A 124 -4.38 -16.94 6.07
CA THR A 124 -4.20 -15.67 5.35
C THR A 124 -4.11 -15.87 3.84
N GLU A 125 -4.52 -14.86 3.10
CA GLU A 125 -4.05 -14.59 1.74
C GLU A 125 -3.18 -13.35 1.75
N ARG A 126 -2.46 -13.12 0.67
CA ARG A 126 -1.57 -11.96 0.54
C ARG A 126 -1.99 -11.11 -0.65
N PHE A 127 -1.74 -9.82 -0.54
CA PHE A 127 -1.69 -8.95 -1.69
C PHE A 127 -0.50 -8.00 -1.59
N LEU A 128 0.01 -7.63 -2.75
CA LEU A 128 1.09 -6.68 -2.91
C LEU A 128 0.50 -5.38 -3.42
N HIS A 129 0.88 -4.27 -2.82
CA HIS A 129 0.53 -2.93 -3.25
C HIS A 129 1.72 -2.27 -3.89
N TYR A 130 1.57 -1.85 -5.12
CA TYR A 130 2.62 -1.29 -5.97
C TYR A 130 2.24 0.06 -6.56
N GLU A 131 3.26 0.80 -6.96
CA GLU A 131 3.18 1.96 -7.84
C GLU A 131 4.08 1.77 -9.07
N SER A 132 3.88 2.58 -10.11
CA SER A 132 4.80 2.63 -11.25
C SER A 132 6.21 3.02 -10.82
N HIS A 133 7.26 2.51 -11.46
CA HIS A 133 8.62 3.01 -11.28
C HIS A 133 8.75 4.49 -11.65
N ASP A 134 7.92 4.96 -12.59
CA ASP A 134 7.88 6.36 -13.04
C ASP A 134 6.91 7.21 -12.20
N ALA A 135 6.44 6.69 -11.07
CA ALA A 135 5.56 7.44 -10.19
C ALA A 135 6.22 8.74 -9.76
N PRO A 136 5.52 9.89 -9.84
CA PRO A 136 6.05 11.15 -9.39
C PRO A 136 6.51 11.01 -7.94
N GLN A 137 7.80 11.24 -7.71
CA GLN A 137 8.36 11.13 -6.37
C GLN A 137 7.75 12.21 -5.49
N CYS A 138 6.87 11.78 -4.61
CA CYS A 138 6.45 12.59 -3.50
C CYS A 138 7.44 12.39 -2.37
N SER A 139 7.95 13.50 -1.81
CA SER A 139 8.87 13.46 -0.69
C SER A 139 8.31 12.75 0.56
N PHE A 140 7.02 12.44 0.57
CA PHE A 140 6.28 11.78 1.65
C PHE A 140 5.89 10.33 1.37
N SER A 141 6.14 9.82 0.17
CA SER A 141 5.67 8.50 -0.27
C SER A 141 6.73 7.40 -0.27
N GLN A 142 7.80 7.56 0.48
CA GLN A 142 8.76 6.45 0.63
C GLN A 142 8.19 5.38 1.58
N PRO A 143 7.94 4.15 1.11
CA PRO A 143 7.21 3.12 1.87
C PRO A 143 7.97 2.56 3.06
N ASN A 144 9.25 2.81 3.21
CA ASN A 144 10.07 2.22 4.26
C ASN A 144 10.74 3.23 5.17
N ALA A 145 10.17 3.39 6.32
CA ALA A 145 10.73 3.56 7.67
C ALA A 145 11.84 4.57 7.93
N ALA A 146 12.52 5.11 6.93
CA ALA A 146 13.64 6.02 7.13
C ALA A 146 13.44 7.34 6.38
N TYR A 147 12.18 7.71 6.10
CA TYR A 147 11.96 9.03 5.54
C TYR A 147 12.48 10.08 6.51
N PHE A 148 13.48 10.79 6.06
CA PHE A 148 14.04 11.93 6.75
C PHE A 148 13.83 13.17 5.86
N TYR A 149 13.12 14.16 6.37
CA TYR A 149 12.91 15.40 5.65
C TYR A 149 14.24 16.15 5.53
N GLU A 150 14.85 16.11 4.35
CA GLU A 150 16.20 16.65 4.10
C GLU A 150 16.42 18.08 4.60
N PRO A 151 15.44 19.01 4.55
CA PRO A 151 15.61 20.33 5.16
C PRO A 151 15.92 20.33 6.66
N PHE A 152 15.71 19.23 7.39
CA PHE A 152 16.13 19.09 8.78
C PHE A 152 17.60 18.68 8.95
N GLU A 153 18.29 18.24 7.89
CA GLU A 153 19.66 17.72 8.02
C GLU A 153 20.64 18.71 8.68
N PRO A 154 20.64 20.01 8.36
CA PRO A 154 21.49 20.97 9.04
C PRO A 154 21.24 21.06 10.54
N LEU A 155 19.97 21.00 10.97
CA LEU A 155 19.59 21.01 12.38
C LEU A 155 20.02 19.72 13.10
N ARG A 156 19.86 18.59 12.44
CA ARG A 156 20.28 17.30 12.97
C ARG A 156 21.79 17.24 13.17
N LEU A 157 22.56 17.69 12.17
CA LEU A 157 24.01 17.70 12.23
C LEU A 157 24.51 18.66 13.32
N TRP A 158 23.90 19.84 13.42
CA TRP A 158 24.19 20.77 14.50
C TRP A 158 23.93 20.14 15.87
N LEU A 159 22.74 19.55 16.09
CA LEU A 159 22.38 18.93 17.37
C LEU A 159 23.28 17.74 17.69
N ARG A 160 23.66 16.96 16.69
CA ARG A 160 24.66 15.89 16.85
C ARG A 160 26.00 16.44 17.34
N HIS A 161 26.49 17.52 16.73
CA HIS A 161 27.71 18.18 17.17
C HIS A 161 27.61 18.65 18.63
N GLU A 162 26.49 19.22 19.04
CA GLU A 162 26.28 19.66 20.42
C GLU A 162 26.30 18.46 21.39
N ILE A 163 25.62 17.35 21.07
CA ILE A 163 25.62 16.15 21.88
C ILE A 163 27.03 15.53 21.97
N ASP A 164 27.77 15.50 20.87
CA ASP A 164 29.15 14.99 20.84
C ASP A 164 30.09 15.88 21.69
N SER A 165 29.91 17.21 21.68
CA SER A 165 30.66 18.16 22.52
C SER A 165 30.45 17.95 24.02
N LEU A 166 29.25 17.47 24.39
CA LEU A 166 28.91 17.11 25.77
C LEU A 166 29.39 15.69 26.19
N GLY A 167 30.10 15.01 25.33
CA GLY A 167 30.69 13.69 25.56
C GLY A 167 29.87 12.52 25.01
N GLY A 168 28.96 12.80 24.06
CA GLY A 168 28.22 11.82 23.29
C GLY A 168 26.92 11.36 23.93
N ALA A 169 26.16 10.58 23.15
CA ALA A 169 24.79 10.20 23.51
C ALA A 169 24.67 9.45 24.83
N GLN A 170 25.59 8.53 25.13
CA GLN A 170 25.54 7.76 26.39
C GLN A 170 25.72 8.63 27.62
N ARG A 171 26.71 9.54 27.58
CA ARG A 171 26.97 10.48 28.68
C ARG A 171 25.81 11.45 28.91
N VAL A 172 25.28 12.00 27.83
CA VAL A 172 24.11 12.88 27.89
C VAL A 172 22.89 12.13 28.42
N ALA A 173 22.63 10.91 27.95
CA ALA A 173 21.54 10.09 28.44
C ALA A 173 21.63 9.81 29.95
N ALA A 174 22.81 9.44 30.43
CA ALA A 174 23.06 9.21 31.86
C ALA A 174 22.82 10.50 32.67
N ALA A 175 23.35 11.64 32.21
CA ALA A 175 23.18 12.93 32.90
C ALA A 175 21.73 13.42 32.94
N LEU A 176 20.93 13.11 31.90
CA LEU A 176 19.50 13.48 31.81
C LEU A 176 18.56 12.43 32.41
N HIS A 177 19.08 11.33 32.94
CA HIS A 177 18.29 10.19 33.41
C HIS A 177 17.28 9.66 32.40
N ILE A 178 17.72 9.50 31.13
CA ILE A 178 16.93 8.95 30.03
C ILE A 178 17.72 7.80 29.36
N THR A 179 17.04 7.10 28.44
CA THR A 179 17.72 6.06 27.65
C THR A 179 18.61 6.69 26.56
N ASP A 180 19.70 6.06 26.24
CA ASP A 180 20.57 6.43 25.10
C ASP A 180 19.79 6.42 23.77
N ARG A 181 18.82 5.51 23.62
CA ARG A 181 17.89 5.49 22.49
C ARG A 181 17.11 6.80 22.33
N ALA A 182 16.69 7.43 23.44
CA ALA A 182 16.02 8.72 23.38
C ALA A 182 16.92 9.83 22.83
N VAL A 183 18.23 9.81 23.19
CA VAL A 183 19.21 10.75 22.63
C VAL A 183 19.53 10.42 21.16
N CYS A 184 19.52 9.14 20.80
CA CYS A 184 19.71 8.73 19.40
C CYS A 184 18.63 9.32 18.47
N HIS A 185 17.40 9.50 18.92
CA HIS A 185 16.36 10.17 18.12
C HIS A 185 16.70 11.65 17.83
N TRP A 186 17.60 12.28 18.55
CA TRP A 186 18.06 13.64 18.30
C TRP A 186 19.24 13.70 17.32
N THR A 187 19.96 12.59 17.12
CA THR A 187 21.22 12.56 16.35
C THR A 187 21.18 11.69 15.10
N CYS A 188 20.29 10.67 15.06
CA CYS A 188 20.15 9.73 13.94
C CYS A 188 19.12 10.23 12.93
N ARG A 189 19.24 9.84 11.66
CA ARG A 189 18.24 10.19 10.62
C ARG A 189 16.89 9.46 10.83
N SER A 190 16.95 8.22 11.32
CA SER A 190 15.76 7.42 11.59
C SER A 190 14.98 7.99 12.77
N GLN A 191 13.69 8.28 12.57
CA GLN A 191 12.79 8.84 13.59
C GLN A 191 13.31 10.13 14.26
N TRP A 192 14.07 10.95 13.52
CA TRP A 192 14.66 12.16 14.07
C TRP A 192 13.60 13.12 14.62
N THR A 193 13.93 13.73 15.75
CA THR A 193 13.11 14.77 16.39
C THR A 193 14.01 15.77 17.10
N PHE A 194 13.58 17.02 17.14
CA PHE A 194 14.23 18.05 17.97
C PHE A 194 13.80 17.88 19.45
N PRO A 195 14.70 18.02 20.43
CA PRO A 195 14.35 17.88 21.84
C PRO A 195 13.34 18.94 22.27
N LYS A 196 12.33 18.54 23.04
CA LYS A 196 11.34 19.47 23.60
C LYS A 196 11.98 20.41 24.62
N ALA A 197 11.38 21.58 24.84
CA ALA A 197 11.91 22.63 25.73
C ALA A 197 12.37 22.13 27.12
N PRO A 198 11.66 21.25 27.84
CA PRO A 198 12.17 20.73 29.11
C PRO A 198 13.49 19.96 28.98
N ARG A 199 13.70 19.26 27.86
CA ARG A 199 14.95 18.53 27.58
C ARG A 199 16.07 19.47 27.16
N VAL A 200 15.76 20.50 26.41
CA VAL A 200 16.73 21.58 26.09
C VAL A 200 17.24 22.22 27.37
N ASN A 201 16.35 22.57 28.31
CA ASN A 201 16.74 23.15 29.60
C ASN A 201 17.69 22.24 30.38
N GLN A 202 17.40 20.94 30.41
CA GLN A 202 18.28 19.98 31.05
C GLN A 202 19.64 19.85 30.34
N LEU A 203 19.66 19.87 29.02
CA LEU A 203 20.89 19.89 28.23
C LEU A 203 21.76 21.13 28.56
N LEU A 204 21.12 22.28 28.69
CA LEU A 204 21.82 23.53 29.01
C LEU A 204 22.54 23.46 30.35
N GLU A 205 22.05 22.71 31.32
CA GLU A 205 22.73 22.51 32.61
C GLU A 205 24.03 21.73 32.49
N LEU A 206 24.26 21.00 31.41
CA LEU A 206 25.51 20.25 31.15
C LEU A 206 26.63 21.17 30.63
N TYR A 207 26.31 22.37 30.13
CA TYR A 207 27.33 23.33 29.70
C TYR A 207 27.94 24.10 30.88
N PRO A 208 29.21 24.55 30.75
CA PRO A 208 29.82 25.46 31.73
C PRO A 208 28.98 26.73 31.92
N ARG A 209 28.85 27.21 33.16
CA ARG A 209 28.04 28.39 33.49
C ARG A 209 28.29 29.61 32.60
N PRO A 210 29.54 29.98 32.23
CA PRO A 210 29.80 31.16 31.40
C PRO A 210 29.19 31.08 29.99
N SER A 211 29.04 29.86 29.42
CA SER A 211 28.53 29.64 28.07
C SER A 211 27.04 29.34 27.99
N ARG A 212 26.37 29.16 29.12
CA ARG A 212 24.96 28.73 29.15
C ARG A 212 24.00 29.72 28.49
N ALA A 213 24.21 31.03 28.70
CA ALA A 213 23.35 32.06 28.13
C ALA A 213 23.49 32.09 26.59
N GLU A 214 24.69 31.96 26.10
CA GLU A 214 24.97 31.89 24.66
C GLU A 214 24.35 30.63 24.05
N LYS A 215 24.56 29.47 24.68
CA LYS A 215 23.96 28.21 24.25
C LYS A 215 22.46 28.23 24.30
N ALA A 216 21.85 28.85 25.33
CA ALA A 216 20.40 29.01 25.41
C ALA A 216 19.84 29.82 24.23
N ALA A 217 20.50 30.91 23.85
CA ALA A 217 20.11 31.70 22.69
C ALA A 217 20.27 30.92 21.37
N GLU A 218 21.33 30.11 21.24
CA GLU A 218 21.56 29.27 20.10
C GLU A 218 20.51 28.16 19.96
N PHE A 219 20.20 27.45 21.05
CA PHE A 219 19.16 26.43 21.06
C PHE A 219 17.78 27.01 20.76
N GLU A 220 17.48 28.22 21.25
CA GLU A 220 16.22 28.91 20.95
C GLU A 220 16.13 29.28 19.46
N ALA A 221 17.20 29.81 18.87
CA ALA A 221 17.23 30.09 17.44
C ALA A 221 17.02 28.81 16.60
N LYS A 222 17.63 27.69 17.00
CA LYS A 222 17.47 26.42 16.35
C LYS A 222 16.07 25.83 16.55
N ARG A 223 15.43 26.08 17.67
CA ARG A 223 14.04 25.71 17.93
C ARG A 223 13.09 26.45 16.98
N VAL A 224 13.29 27.76 16.83
CA VAL A 224 12.50 28.57 15.88
C VAL A 224 12.68 28.06 14.45
N GLU A 225 13.93 27.80 14.03
CA GLU A 225 14.23 27.19 12.72
C GLU A 225 13.52 25.83 12.55
N PHE A 226 13.51 24.99 13.58
CA PHE A 226 12.80 23.70 13.55
C PHE A 226 11.28 23.86 13.41
N GLU A 227 10.69 24.82 14.13
CA GLU A 227 9.24 25.08 14.06
C GLU A 227 8.84 25.59 12.68
N GLU A 228 9.62 26.48 12.08
CA GLU A 228 9.43 26.98 10.72
C GLU A 228 9.52 25.84 9.69
N LYS A 229 10.59 25.03 9.76
CA LYS A 229 10.74 23.86 8.88
C LYS A 229 9.63 22.83 9.08
N THR A 230 9.14 22.63 10.31
CA THR A 230 8.01 21.76 10.61
C THR A 230 6.71 22.28 10.01
N HIS A 231 6.51 23.60 10.06
CA HIS A 231 5.36 24.24 9.43
C HIS A 231 5.40 24.05 7.91
N ASN A 232 6.55 24.29 7.29
CA ASN A 232 6.75 24.10 5.84
C ASN A 232 6.55 22.64 5.45
N TYR A 233 7.12 21.70 6.21
CA TYR A 233 6.89 20.26 6.01
C TYR A 233 5.40 19.89 6.03
N ARG A 234 4.65 20.39 7.03
CA ARG A 234 3.21 20.13 7.13
C ARG A 234 2.43 20.75 5.97
N ALA A 235 2.81 21.96 5.55
CA ALA A 235 2.17 22.63 4.43
C ALA A 235 2.46 21.91 3.10
N GLU A 236 3.67 21.39 2.91
CA GLU A 236 4.02 20.55 1.76
C GLU A 236 3.26 19.22 1.79
N ALA A 237 3.23 18.55 2.96
CA ALA A 237 2.48 17.31 3.13
C ALA A 237 0.99 17.51 2.87
N GLN A 238 0.41 18.64 3.33
CA GLN A 238 -0.99 18.96 3.08
C GLN A 238 -1.24 19.25 1.60
N ARG A 239 -0.37 20.04 0.95
CA ARG A 239 -0.47 20.29 -0.50
C ARG A 239 -0.37 19.00 -1.31
N ASP A 240 0.54 18.10 -0.93
CA ASP A 240 0.66 16.79 -1.56
C ASP A 240 -0.59 15.95 -1.34
N HIS A 241 -1.12 15.94 -0.13
CA HIS A 241 -2.39 15.30 0.19
C HIS A 241 -3.56 15.90 -0.62
N ASP A 242 -3.63 17.22 -0.75
CA ASP A 242 -4.71 17.91 -1.46
C ASP A 242 -4.58 17.76 -2.98
N ASN A 243 -3.36 17.84 -3.52
CA ASN A 243 -3.08 17.63 -4.93
C ASN A 243 -3.03 16.16 -5.31
N ARG A 244 -2.83 15.28 -4.34
CA ARG A 244 -2.78 13.82 -4.46
C ARG A 244 -2.36 13.35 -5.84
N LEU A 245 -1.10 13.55 -6.16
CA LEU A 245 -0.54 13.02 -7.42
C LEU A 245 -0.78 11.52 -7.52
N ARG A 246 -0.72 10.83 -6.39
CA ARG A 246 -1.09 9.42 -6.26
C ARG A 246 -2.24 9.24 -5.27
N PRO A 247 -3.36 8.62 -5.67
CA PRO A 247 -4.48 8.40 -4.79
C PRO A 247 -4.17 7.30 -3.77
N PHE A 248 -3.99 7.67 -2.51
CA PHE A 248 -3.98 6.74 -1.38
C PHE A 248 -4.58 7.43 -0.17
N ASN A 249 -5.75 6.94 0.29
CA ASN A 249 -6.43 7.49 1.46
C ASN A 249 -6.33 6.53 2.65
N GLY A 250 -5.18 6.55 3.33
CA GLY A 250 -4.92 5.70 4.49
C GLY A 250 -5.78 6.00 5.72
N GLU A 251 -6.41 7.18 5.79
CA GLU A 251 -7.29 7.56 6.90
C GLU A 251 -8.69 6.95 6.76
N LEU A 252 -9.13 6.69 5.53
CA LEU A 252 -10.50 6.24 5.24
C LEU A 252 -10.89 4.95 5.98
N TYR A 253 -9.94 4.01 6.16
CA TYR A 253 -10.19 2.72 6.80
C TYR A 253 -9.13 2.34 7.83
N ASN A 254 -8.18 3.23 8.14
CA ASN A 254 -7.07 3.02 9.07
C ASN A 254 -6.36 1.67 8.85
N PHE A 255 -6.09 1.33 7.59
CA PHE A 255 -5.46 0.07 7.24
C PHE A 255 -4.02 -0.05 7.74
N ARG A 256 -3.68 -1.26 8.14
CA ARG A 256 -2.32 -1.73 8.38
C ARG A 256 -1.99 -2.80 7.35
N ASP A 257 -0.77 -3.31 7.38
CA ASP A 257 -0.32 -4.44 6.54
C ASP A 257 -1.02 -5.77 6.85
N ILE A 258 -1.77 -5.84 7.96
CA ILE A 258 -2.66 -6.95 8.29
C ILE A 258 -4.10 -6.45 8.34
N ILE A 259 -4.93 -6.96 7.44
CA ILE A 259 -6.33 -6.58 7.33
C ILE A 259 -7.18 -7.79 7.70
N THR A 260 -8.13 -7.59 8.61
CA THR A 260 -9.06 -8.65 9.03
C THR A 260 -10.39 -8.46 8.31
N ALA A 261 -10.82 -9.48 7.56
CA ALA A 261 -12.13 -9.52 6.94
C ALA A 261 -12.68 -10.95 6.94
N SER A 262 -14.00 -11.09 7.13
CA SER A 262 -14.67 -12.37 7.04
C SER A 262 -14.72 -12.89 5.60
N GLN A 263 -14.62 -14.20 5.42
CA GLN A 263 -14.88 -14.80 4.12
C GLN A 263 -16.38 -14.77 3.80
N GLU A 264 -16.71 -14.40 2.58
CA GLU A 264 -18.10 -14.36 2.12
C GLU A 264 -18.74 -15.72 1.86
N ALA A 265 -18.11 -16.81 2.25
CA ALA A 265 -18.50 -18.18 1.90
C ALA A 265 -19.96 -18.56 2.25
N HIS A 266 -20.66 -17.77 3.06
CA HIS A 266 -22.01 -18.06 3.53
C HIS A 266 -23.09 -17.08 3.10
N ILE A 267 -22.75 -15.92 2.52
CA ILE A 267 -23.74 -14.84 2.33
C ILE A 267 -24.44 -14.90 0.97
N THR A 268 -23.84 -15.48 -0.06
CA THR A 268 -24.55 -15.59 -1.34
C THR A 268 -24.32 -16.90 -2.05
N LYS A 269 -25.33 -17.76 -1.99
CA LYS A 269 -25.57 -18.78 -3.03
C LYS A 269 -25.84 -18.17 -4.42
N LEU A 270 -25.85 -16.85 -4.50
CA LEU A 270 -26.19 -16.11 -5.73
C LEU A 270 -25.14 -16.25 -6.83
N TYR A 271 -23.86 -16.37 -6.43
CA TYR A 271 -22.76 -16.53 -7.37
C TYR A 271 -21.92 -17.74 -6.95
N ASP A 272 -22.12 -18.87 -7.63
CA ASP A 272 -21.36 -20.11 -7.35
C ASP A 272 -19.96 -20.03 -7.99
N PHE A 273 -19.05 -19.35 -7.29
CA PHE A 273 -17.64 -19.24 -7.68
C PHE A 273 -16.72 -19.63 -6.51
N PRO A 274 -15.70 -20.46 -6.74
CA PRO A 274 -14.97 -21.13 -5.65
C PRO A 274 -14.05 -20.23 -4.81
N THR A 275 -13.66 -19.04 -5.32
CA THR A 275 -12.59 -18.19 -4.74
C THR A 275 -12.96 -16.71 -4.72
N LYS A 276 -14.09 -16.37 -4.07
CA LYS A 276 -14.53 -14.96 -3.99
C LYS A 276 -13.71 -14.18 -2.99
N LYS A 277 -13.32 -12.96 -3.36
CA LYS A 277 -12.82 -11.99 -2.39
C LYS A 277 -14.00 -11.34 -1.63
N PRO A 278 -13.81 -10.94 -0.35
CA PRO A 278 -14.86 -10.23 0.38
C PRO A 278 -15.18 -8.90 -0.28
N PRO A 279 -16.43 -8.60 -0.66
CA PRO A 279 -16.80 -7.33 -1.30
C PRO A 279 -16.44 -6.11 -0.47
N THR A 280 -16.64 -6.19 0.84
CA THR A 280 -16.27 -5.10 1.76
C THR A 280 -14.78 -4.80 1.69
N LEU A 281 -13.91 -5.82 1.75
CA LEU A 281 -12.46 -5.62 1.65
C LEU A 281 -12.07 -5.08 0.27
N THR A 282 -12.62 -5.66 -0.80
CA THR A 282 -12.34 -5.22 -2.17
C THR A 282 -12.76 -3.77 -2.39
N ARG A 283 -13.95 -3.38 -1.92
CA ARG A 283 -14.42 -1.99 -1.95
C ARG A 283 -13.45 -1.06 -1.21
N GLN A 284 -13.07 -1.42 0.00
CA GLN A 284 -12.15 -0.64 0.82
C GLN A 284 -10.79 -0.43 0.13
N LEU A 285 -10.23 -1.46 -0.52
CA LEU A 285 -8.98 -1.35 -1.28
C LEU A 285 -9.13 -0.40 -2.48
N ILE A 286 -10.23 -0.53 -3.24
CA ILE A 286 -10.51 0.33 -4.38
C ILE A 286 -10.68 1.79 -3.94
N GLU A 287 -11.44 2.06 -2.88
CA GLU A 287 -11.64 3.41 -2.36
C GLU A 287 -10.37 4.03 -1.80
N THR A 288 -9.52 3.22 -1.16
CA THR A 288 -8.23 3.68 -0.63
C THR A 288 -7.24 4.02 -1.76
N CYS A 289 -7.19 3.21 -2.82
CA CYS A 289 -6.16 3.29 -3.86
C CYS A 289 -6.61 4.01 -5.13
N SER A 290 -7.81 4.57 -5.18
CA SER A 290 -8.33 5.30 -6.35
C SER A 290 -9.26 6.44 -5.97
N ARG A 291 -9.47 7.38 -6.90
CA ARG A 291 -10.43 8.49 -6.75
C ARG A 291 -11.80 8.10 -7.30
N PRO A 292 -12.89 8.75 -6.87
CA PRO A 292 -14.16 8.69 -7.61
C PRO A 292 -13.95 9.05 -9.08
N GLY A 293 -14.59 8.31 -9.97
CA GLY A 293 -14.43 8.45 -11.42
C GLY A 293 -13.20 7.80 -12.04
N ALA A 294 -12.26 7.27 -11.22
CA ALA A 294 -11.07 6.57 -11.69
C ALA A 294 -11.40 5.33 -12.52
N LEU A 295 -10.53 4.99 -13.47
CA LEU A 295 -10.60 3.74 -14.22
C LEU A 295 -9.89 2.62 -13.47
N VAL A 296 -10.65 1.59 -13.09
CA VAL A 296 -10.17 0.35 -12.51
C VAL A 296 -10.08 -0.71 -13.59
N VAL A 297 -8.90 -1.24 -13.86
CA VAL A 297 -8.71 -2.39 -14.75
C VAL A 297 -8.62 -3.66 -13.92
N VAL A 298 -9.42 -4.66 -14.28
CA VAL A 298 -9.49 -5.97 -13.61
C VAL A 298 -9.09 -7.07 -14.60
N PRO A 299 -7.83 -7.53 -14.57
CA PRO A 299 -7.32 -8.53 -15.51
C PRO A 299 -8.01 -9.90 -15.44
N PHE A 300 -8.57 -10.25 -14.28
CA PHE A 300 -9.16 -11.57 -13.98
C PHE A 300 -10.46 -11.34 -13.20
N ALA A 301 -11.58 -11.22 -13.91
CA ALA A 301 -12.85 -10.80 -13.32
C ALA A 301 -13.47 -11.84 -12.37
N GLY A 302 -13.28 -13.12 -12.65
CA GLY A 302 -13.80 -14.21 -11.84
C GLY A 302 -15.28 -14.03 -11.49
N SER A 303 -15.60 -13.92 -10.21
CA SER A 303 -16.96 -13.67 -9.72
C SER A 303 -17.46 -12.24 -9.84
N GLY A 304 -16.63 -11.29 -10.31
CA GLY A 304 -16.99 -9.87 -10.50
C GLY A 304 -17.01 -9.03 -9.22
N THR A 305 -16.36 -9.46 -8.15
CA THR A 305 -16.31 -8.70 -6.89
C THR A 305 -15.66 -7.34 -7.08
N GLU A 306 -14.58 -7.27 -7.85
CA GLU A 306 -13.85 -6.05 -8.17
C GLU A 306 -14.68 -5.10 -9.05
N CYS A 307 -15.43 -5.65 -10.00
CA CYS A 307 -16.31 -4.89 -10.89
C CYS A 307 -17.49 -4.25 -10.11
N GLU A 308 -18.14 -5.05 -9.24
CA GLU A 308 -19.16 -4.55 -8.33
C GLU A 308 -18.60 -3.46 -7.42
N ALA A 309 -17.47 -3.73 -6.77
CA ALA A 309 -16.86 -2.81 -5.83
C ALA A 309 -16.45 -1.48 -6.49
N ALA A 310 -15.93 -1.52 -7.72
CA ALA A 310 -15.62 -0.32 -8.49
C ALA A 310 -16.89 0.51 -8.73
N LYS A 311 -17.97 -0.10 -9.19
CA LYS A 311 -19.22 0.58 -9.49
C LYS A 311 -19.91 1.13 -8.25
N VAL A 312 -20.01 0.34 -7.19
CA VAL A 312 -20.60 0.76 -5.89
C VAL A 312 -19.86 1.98 -5.34
N SER A 313 -18.55 2.03 -5.49
CA SER A 313 -17.71 3.14 -5.01
C SER A 313 -17.58 4.32 -5.99
N GLY A 314 -18.34 4.34 -7.08
CA GLY A 314 -18.34 5.44 -8.07
C GLY A 314 -17.08 5.49 -8.94
N ARG A 315 -16.43 4.35 -9.16
CA ARG A 315 -15.34 4.18 -10.12
C ARG A 315 -15.89 3.56 -11.39
N ARG A 316 -15.16 3.73 -12.48
CA ARG A 316 -15.43 3.06 -13.74
C ARG A 316 -14.55 1.83 -13.83
N PHE A 317 -14.92 0.81 -14.58
CA PHE A 317 -14.08 -0.35 -14.75
C PHE A 317 -14.04 -0.88 -16.19
N ILE A 318 -12.99 -1.61 -16.51
CA ILE A 318 -12.88 -2.54 -17.63
C ILE A 318 -12.27 -3.83 -17.08
N ALA A 319 -12.94 -4.95 -17.31
CA ALA A 319 -12.53 -6.23 -16.77
C ALA A 319 -12.40 -7.29 -17.86
N PHE A 320 -11.62 -8.33 -17.58
CA PHE A 320 -11.36 -9.43 -18.50
C PHE A 320 -11.54 -10.76 -17.79
N ASP A 321 -12.06 -11.74 -18.51
CA ASP A 321 -12.04 -13.14 -18.12
C ASP A 321 -12.07 -14.02 -19.38
N THR A 322 -11.35 -15.14 -19.37
CA THR A 322 -11.36 -16.09 -20.48
C THR A 322 -12.52 -17.08 -20.40
N ASP A 323 -13.09 -17.29 -19.22
CA ASP A 323 -14.29 -18.12 -19.03
C ASP A 323 -15.55 -17.30 -19.33
N PRO A 324 -16.34 -17.67 -20.36
CA PRO A 324 -17.59 -16.99 -20.68
C PRO A 324 -18.61 -16.97 -19.54
N ARG A 325 -18.60 -17.97 -18.66
CA ARG A 325 -19.50 -18.04 -17.49
C ARG A 325 -19.08 -17.03 -16.43
N ALA A 326 -17.78 -16.95 -16.15
CA ALA A 326 -17.23 -15.97 -15.23
C ALA A 326 -17.46 -14.55 -15.75
N ALA A 327 -17.17 -14.29 -17.02
CA ALA A 327 -17.40 -12.99 -17.64
C ALA A 327 -18.89 -12.55 -17.56
N ALA A 328 -19.81 -13.44 -17.90
CA ALA A 328 -21.25 -13.16 -17.82
C ALA A 328 -21.71 -12.93 -16.37
N MET A 329 -21.21 -13.72 -15.42
CA MET A 329 -21.49 -13.56 -13.99
C MET A 329 -20.99 -12.24 -13.46
N ALA A 330 -19.74 -11.88 -13.78
CA ALA A 330 -19.13 -10.63 -13.36
C ALA A 330 -19.87 -9.40 -13.92
N GLN A 331 -20.30 -9.46 -15.18
CA GLN A 331 -21.12 -8.40 -15.78
C GLN A 331 -22.47 -8.27 -15.10
N ALA A 332 -23.18 -9.38 -14.90
CA ALA A 332 -24.49 -9.35 -14.23
C ALA A 332 -24.41 -8.83 -12.79
N ARG A 333 -23.34 -9.18 -12.07
CA ARG A 333 -23.06 -8.66 -10.72
C ARG A 333 -22.82 -7.14 -10.73
N ALA A 334 -22.01 -6.66 -11.66
CA ALA A 334 -21.76 -5.25 -11.82
C ALA A 334 -23.02 -4.47 -12.25
N ASP A 335 -23.86 -5.04 -13.12
CA ASP A 335 -25.10 -4.41 -13.58
C ASP A 335 -26.14 -4.25 -12.47
N ALA A 336 -26.17 -5.19 -11.53
CA ALA A 336 -27.02 -5.13 -10.35
C ALA A 336 -26.53 -4.13 -9.28
N ALA A 337 -25.28 -3.69 -9.37
CA ALA A 337 -24.67 -2.80 -8.38
C ALA A 337 -25.10 -1.34 -8.60
N ASN A 338 -25.44 -0.66 -7.50
CA ASN A 338 -25.74 0.76 -7.47
C ASN A 338 -24.66 1.53 -6.72
N TYR A 339 -24.41 2.77 -7.13
CA TYR A 339 -23.50 3.65 -6.41
C TYR A 339 -23.97 3.89 -4.98
N GLU A 340 -23.08 3.69 -4.04
CA GLU A 340 -23.28 3.98 -2.62
C GLU A 340 -22.18 4.95 -2.17
N PRO A 341 -22.50 6.20 -1.81
CA PRO A 341 -21.48 7.13 -1.34
C PRO A 341 -20.78 6.58 -0.09
N THR A 342 -19.44 6.74 -0.07
CA THR A 342 -18.64 6.43 1.13
C THR A 342 -19.02 7.45 2.20
N LEU A 343 -19.53 6.97 3.32
CA LEU A 343 -19.79 7.86 4.47
C LEU A 343 -18.43 8.24 5.07
N PRO A 344 -18.15 9.52 5.35
CA PRO A 344 -17.01 9.90 6.15
C PRO A 344 -17.14 9.25 7.53
N LEU A 345 -16.08 8.58 7.98
CA LEU A 345 -15.99 8.00 9.32
C LEU A 345 -15.89 9.09 10.38
#